data_d4a144c43adb6736e2bed193f3618920
#
_entry.id   d4a144c43adb6736e2bed193f3618920
#
_cell.length_a   1.000
_cell.length_b   1.000
_cell.length_c   1.000
_cell.angle_alpha   90.00
_cell.angle_beta   90.00
_cell.angle_gamma   90.00
#
_symmetry.space_group_name_H-M   'P 1'
#
loop_
_entity.id
_entity.type
_entity.pdbx_description
1 polymer ?
#
loop_
_entity_poly.entity_id
_entity_poly.type
_entity_poly.pdbx_seq_one_letter_code
_entity_poly.pdbx_strand_id
1 'polypeptide(L)'
;RGVAFDASGSNIFCIFKDKSIIALDPSNGHVKARWSNAHESAPSRILSINESLLATGDDDGVVRLWNPNDVPKKDAKPKPIQSYEHHSDWITDMLWCTHLDAPRTKTKDMDEGAKRKRNSDGERSRLVVTSGDGTLSVIDVHGGKKGVEVSEDQEDELLSIAPIKDGKKLVVGTQLGILSLWAPDRGMLDHVDRFPGHPSSVDAMCTLDHDTVLTGSSDGLIRVIQLFPHKLLGVVGDHNGMPIECIVRKGALVASIGHGNECKLTNLAPLFEEGDIEPDDDDTDPEVMLASENAEPISRSVDASDNSSNEAEAP
;
A
#
# COMPACT_ATOMS: atom_id res chain seq x y z
N ARG A 1 13.18 -2.63 2.43
CA ARG A 1 12.32 -2.52 1.27
C ARG A 1 10.86 -2.23 1.67
N GLY A 2 10.32 -2.91 2.65
CA GLY A 2 8.95 -2.65 3.09
C GLY A 2 8.71 -3.09 4.52
N VAL A 3 7.72 -2.48 5.16
CA VAL A 3 7.31 -2.75 6.53
C VAL A 3 5.78 -2.70 6.62
N ALA A 4 5.20 -3.59 7.41
CA ALA A 4 3.77 -3.60 7.71
C ALA A 4 3.53 -4.01 9.15
N PHE A 5 2.60 -3.34 9.83
CA PHE A 5 2.07 -3.83 11.11
C PHE A 5 1.01 -4.89 10.86
N ASP A 6 0.88 -5.85 11.77
CA ASP A 6 -0.33 -6.66 11.81
C ASP A 6 -1.53 -5.86 12.33
N ALA A 7 -2.73 -6.39 12.14
CA ALA A 7 -3.97 -5.72 12.53
C ALA A 7 -4.05 -5.43 14.04
N SER A 8 -3.38 -6.25 14.86
CA SER A 8 -3.35 -6.09 16.33
C SER A 8 -2.26 -5.15 16.83
N GLY A 9 -1.32 -4.73 15.95
CA GLY A 9 -0.13 -3.99 16.34
C GLY A 9 0.90 -4.80 17.13
N SER A 10 0.72 -6.11 17.23
CA SER A 10 1.59 -6.99 18.01
C SER A 10 2.85 -7.42 17.28
N ASN A 11 2.88 -7.30 15.95
CA ASN A 11 4.02 -7.66 15.12
C ASN A 11 4.28 -6.60 14.06
N ILE A 12 5.57 -6.41 13.75
CA ILE A 12 6.02 -5.65 12.59
C ILE A 12 6.64 -6.65 11.62
N PHE A 13 6.12 -6.73 10.40
CA PHE A 13 6.71 -7.53 9.34
C PHE A 13 7.60 -6.65 8.46
N CYS A 14 8.81 -7.11 8.22
CA CYS A 14 9.79 -6.42 7.38
C CYS A 14 10.26 -7.35 6.26
N ILE A 15 10.46 -6.81 5.05
CA ILE A 15 11.02 -7.51 3.90
C ILE A 15 12.39 -6.94 3.56
N PHE A 16 13.30 -7.83 3.14
CA PHE A 16 14.69 -7.50 2.92
C PHE A 16 15.19 -7.97 1.53
N LYS A 17 16.25 -7.33 1.04
CA LYS A 17 16.91 -7.70 -0.23
C LYS A 17 17.48 -9.12 -0.23
N ASP A 18 17.73 -9.71 0.94
CA ASP A 18 18.18 -11.10 1.09
C ASP A 18 17.05 -12.13 0.92
N LYS A 19 15.89 -11.71 0.41
CA LYS A 19 14.70 -12.53 0.14
C LYS A 19 14.02 -13.05 1.41
N SER A 20 14.30 -12.44 2.56
CA SER A 20 13.68 -12.81 3.83
C SER A 20 12.51 -11.90 4.21
N ILE A 21 11.57 -12.50 4.95
CA ILE A 21 10.55 -11.80 5.71
C ILE A 21 10.90 -12.01 7.18
N ILE A 22 10.83 -10.95 7.99
CA ILE A 22 11.11 -11.01 9.43
C ILE A 22 9.94 -10.41 10.19
N ALA A 23 9.48 -11.11 11.23
CA ALA A 23 8.54 -10.57 12.20
C ALA A 23 9.30 -10.07 13.44
N LEU A 24 9.05 -8.84 13.83
CA LEU A 24 9.64 -8.17 14.99
C LEU A 24 8.58 -7.88 16.04
N ASP A 25 9.00 -7.83 17.28
CA ASP A 25 8.21 -7.31 18.39
C ASP A 25 8.30 -5.76 18.38
N PRO A 26 7.18 -5.03 18.25
CA PRO A 26 7.20 -3.57 18.21
C PRO A 26 7.67 -2.93 19.52
N SER A 27 7.55 -3.63 20.65
CA SER A 27 7.92 -3.08 21.97
C SER A 27 9.42 -3.02 22.22
N ASN A 28 10.20 -3.91 21.60
CA ASN A 28 11.63 -4.08 21.88
C ASN A 28 12.50 -4.34 20.66
N GLY A 29 11.88 -4.50 19.46
CA GLY A 29 12.58 -4.76 18.20
C GLY A 29 13.17 -6.17 18.08
N HIS A 30 12.87 -7.09 19.00
CA HIS A 30 13.37 -8.46 18.90
C HIS A 30 12.72 -9.24 17.76
N VAL A 31 13.53 -10.07 17.09
CA VAL A 31 13.05 -10.98 16.05
C VAL A 31 12.23 -12.11 16.68
N LYS A 32 10.94 -12.17 16.34
CA LYS A 32 10.02 -13.23 16.72
C LYS A 32 10.08 -14.41 15.75
N ALA A 33 10.16 -14.10 14.43
CA ALA A 33 10.15 -15.12 13.39
C ALA A 33 10.90 -14.65 12.15
N ARG A 34 11.41 -15.61 11.36
CA ARG A 34 12.09 -15.36 10.09
C ARG A 34 11.72 -16.40 9.05
N TRP A 35 11.31 -15.94 7.88
CA TRP A 35 11.10 -16.72 6.67
C TRP A 35 12.26 -16.44 5.71
N SER A 36 13.30 -17.28 5.77
CA SER A 36 14.49 -17.15 4.90
C SER A 36 14.17 -17.70 3.50
N ASN A 37 14.63 -17.02 2.45
CA ASN A 37 14.34 -17.39 1.07
C ASN A 37 12.82 -17.52 0.81
N ALA A 38 12.05 -16.56 1.31
CA ALA A 38 10.60 -16.51 1.12
C ALA A 38 10.22 -16.33 -0.35
N HIS A 39 11.05 -15.70 -1.16
CA HIS A 39 10.89 -15.46 -2.58
C HIS A 39 12.11 -15.94 -3.37
N GLU A 40 11.95 -16.14 -4.69
CA GLU A 40 13.08 -16.42 -5.59
C GLU A 40 13.79 -15.12 -6.01
N SER A 41 13.08 -13.98 -6.03
CA SER A 41 13.62 -12.63 -6.19
C SER A 41 13.48 -11.81 -4.90
N ALA A 42 13.98 -10.60 -4.86
CA ALA A 42 13.87 -9.75 -3.67
C ALA A 42 12.44 -9.22 -3.53
N PRO A 43 11.79 -9.38 -2.37
CA PRO A 43 10.46 -8.83 -2.16
C PRO A 43 10.49 -7.30 -2.22
N SER A 44 9.53 -6.72 -2.96
CA SER A 44 9.36 -5.28 -3.19
C SER A 44 8.28 -4.68 -2.31
N ARG A 45 7.18 -5.40 -2.08
CA ARG A 45 6.02 -4.94 -1.29
C ARG A 45 5.57 -5.98 -0.27
N ILE A 46 4.98 -5.47 0.81
CA ILE A 46 4.40 -6.28 1.89
C ILE A 46 3.12 -5.62 2.38
N LEU A 47 2.07 -6.43 2.58
CA LEU A 47 0.78 -5.99 3.09
C LEU A 47 0.27 -7.01 4.11
N SER A 48 0.00 -6.56 5.32
CA SER A 48 -0.70 -7.35 6.32
C SER A 48 -2.20 -7.20 6.12
N ILE A 49 -2.87 -8.28 5.77
CA ILE A 49 -4.31 -8.27 5.47
C ILE A 49 -5.13 -8.48 6.75
N ASN A 50 -4.72 -9.45 7.54
CA ASN A 50 -5.30 -9.75 8.85
C ASN A 50 -4.32 -10.61 9.68
N GLU A 51 -4.73 -11.07 10.86
CA GLU A 51 -3.88 -11.87 11.76
C GLU A 51 -3.43 -13.23 11.20
N SER A 52 -4.07 -13.73 10.15
CA SER A 52 -3.79 -15.03 9.53
C SER A 52 -3.34 -14.93 8.07
N LEU A 53 -3.26 -13.73 7.50
CA LEU A 53 -2.97 -13.53 6.08
C LEU A 53 -2.06 -12.33 5.86
N LEU A 54 -0.90 -12.60 5.28
CA LEU A 54 0.11 -11.64 4.85
C LEU A 54 0.35 -11.82 3.35
N ALA A 55 0.39 -10.73 2.61
CA ALA A 55 0.74 -10.73 1.19
C ALA A 55 2.12 -10.10 0.98
N THR A 56 2.89 -10.66 0.05
CA THR A 56 4.15 -10.08 -0.42
C THR A 56 4.24 -10.16 -1.93
N GLY A 57 4.78 -9.11 -2.55
CA GLY A 57 5.14 -9.08 -3.96
C GLY A 57 6.66 -8.98 -4.11
N ASP A 58 7.22 -9.48 -5.22
CA ASP A 58 8.65 -9.42 -5.49
C ASP A 58 9.00 -8.72 -6.81
N ASP A 59 10.32 -8.61 -7.06
CA ASP A 59 10.87 -7.94 -8.24
C ASP A 59 10.63 -8.72 -9.56
N ASP A 60 10.24 -10.00 -9.49
CA ASP A 60 9.91 -10.83 -10.67
C ASP A 60 8.37 -10.93 -10.91
N GLY A 61 7.56 -10.10 -10.24
CA GLY A 61 6.10 -10.06 -10.43
C GLY A 61 5.34 -11.16 -9.70
N VAL A 62 5.97 -11.89 -8.77
CA VAL A 62 5.31 -12.97 -8.04
C VAL A 62 4.68 -12.45 -6.76
N VAL A 63 3.37 -12.69 -6.60
CA VAL A 63 2.64 -12.41 -5.37
C VAL A 63 2.49 -13.70 -4.55
N ARG A 64 2.87 -13.67 -3.29
CA ARG A 64 2.74 -14.80 -2.35
C ARG A 64 1.90 -14.44 -1.13
N LEU A 65 1.04 -15.38 -0.75
CA LEU A 65 0.25 -15.30 0.47
C LEU A 65 0.85 -16.21 1.54
N TRP A 66 0.93 -15.71 2.75
CA TRP A 66 1.54 -16.40 3.90
C TRP A 66 0.58 -16.43 5.08
N ASN A 67 0.67 -17.49 5.88
CA ASN A 67 0.13 -17.47 7.23
C ASN A 67 1.24 -17.00 8.18
N PRO A 68 1.12 -15.81 8.78
CA PRO A 68 2.15 -15.29 9.69
C PRO A 68 2.34 -16.15 10.97
N ASN A 69 1.36 -17.01 11.29
CA ASN A 69 1.43 -17.93 12.42
C ASN A 69 2.16 -19.24 12.08
N ASP A 70 2.40 -19.52 10.79
CA ASP A 70 3.14 -20.72 10.34
C ASP A 70 4.62 -20.40 10.18
N VAL A 71 5.31 -20.30 11.32
CA VAL A 71 6.74 -19.99 11.36
C VAL A 71 7.55 -21.21 10.92
N PRO A 72 8.38 -21.09 9.86
CA PRO A 72 9.19 -22.22 9.40
C PRO A 72 10.20 -22.64 10.47
N LYS A 73 10.46 -23.93 10.57
CA LYS A 73 11.57 -24.44 11.38
C LYS A 73 12.90 -23.91 10.86
N LYS A 74 13.89 -23.82 11.74
CA LYS A 74 15.25 -23.40 11.36
C LYS A 74 15.72 -24.23 10.14
N ASP A 75 16.21 -23.54 9.11
CA ASP A 75 16.70 -24.10 7.84
C ASP A 75 15.64 -24.75 6.92
N ALA A 76 14.35 -24.68 7.26
CA ALA A 76 13.28 -25.12 6.38
C ALA A 76 12.90 -24.01 5.39
N LYS A 77 12.71 -24.37 4.11
CA LYS A 77 12.17 -23.43 3.12
C LYS A 77 10.71 -23.10 3.51
N PRO A 78 10.37 -21.81 3.66
CA PRO A 78 9.01 -21.41 3.98
C PRO A 78 8.05 -21.79 2.83
N LYS A 79 6.83 -22.19 3.18
CA LYS A 79 5.81 -22.58 2.20
C LYS A 79 4.71 -21.53 2.18
N PRO A 80 4.48 -20.82 1.07
CA PRO A 80 3.33 -19.91 0.96
C PRO A 80 2.02 -20.71 0.94
N ILE A 81 0.94 -20.09 1.39
CA ILE A 81 -0.43 -20.60 1.22
C ILE A 81 -0.74 -20.71 -0.26
N GLN A 82 -0.41 -19.64 -1.01
CA GLN A 82 -0.66 -19.53 -2.45
C GLN A 82 0.43 -18.66 -3.11
N SER A 83 0.77 -18.97 -4.37
CA SER A 83 1.63 -18.17 -5.25
C SER A 83 0.88 -17.82 -6.52
N TYR A 84 1.01 -16.57 -6.97
CA TYR A 84 0.45 -16.03 -8.20
C TYR A 84 1.61 -15.47 -9.04
N GLU A 85 1.71 -15.94 -10.28
CA GLU A 85 2.82 -15.67 -11.20
C GLU A 85 2.24 -15.21 -12.55
N HIS A 86 1.57 -14.06 -12.55
CA HIS A 86 0.85 -13.54 -13.70
C HIS A 86 1.34 -12.17 -14.16
N HIS A 87 2.10 -11.45 -13.33
CA HIS A 87 2.81 -10.26 -13.72
C HIS A 87 4.19 -10.60 -14.27
N SER A 88 4.68 -9.77 -15.20
CA SER A 88 5.98 -9.98 -15.87
C SER A 88 7.08 -9.04 -15.41
N ASP A 89 6.75 -8.11 -14.48
CA ASP A 89 7.69 -7.18 -13.87
C ASP A 89 7.34 -6.98 -12.39
N TRP A 90 8.17 -6.24 -11.68
CA TRP A 90 8.11 -6.05 -10.23
C TRP A 90 6.73 -5.57 -9.74
N ILE A 91 6.37 -6.06 -8.56
CA ILE A 91 5.14 -5.62 -7.88
C ILE A 91 5.41 -4.27 -7.24
N THR A 92 4.66 -3.28 -7.66
CA THR A 92 4.84 -1.88 -7.28
C THR A 92 4.03 -1.51 -6.05
N ASP A 93 2.77 -1.97 -5.95
CA ASP A 93 1.93 -1.71 -4.78
C ASP A 93 0.83 -2.78 -4.63
N MET A 94 0.24 -2.85 -3.43
CA MET A 94 -0.82 -3.80 -3.09
C MET A 94 -1.85 -3.14 -2.17
N LEU A 95 -3.13 -3.38 -2.46
CA LEU A 95 -4.26 -2.86 -1.70
C LEU A 95 -5.25 -3.98 -1.36
N TRP A 96 -5.66 -4.06 -0.09
CA TRP A 96 -6.75 -4.92 0.32
C TRP A 96 -8.08 -4.17 0.28
N CYS A 97 -9.02 -4.63 -0.53
CA CYS A 97 -10.35 -4.05 -0.67
C CYS A 97 -11.40 -4.99 -0.09
N THR A 98 -12.16 -4.54 0.89
CA THR A 98 -13.24 -5.32 1.53
C THR A 98 -14.55 -5.27 0.75
N HIS A 99 -14.75 -4.24 -0.10
CA HIS A 99 -16.01 -3.94 -0.78
C HIS A 99 -15.85 -3.79 -2.30
N LEU A 100 -14.98 -4.59 -2.93
CA LEU A 100 -14.89 -4.57 -4.39
C LEU A 100 -16.14 -5.22 -4.99
N ASP A 101 -17.04 -4.40 -5.51
CA ASP A 101 -18.23 -4.87 -6.23
C ASP A 101 -17.81 -5.69 -7.45
N ALA A 102 -18.41 -6.88 -7.61
CA ALA A 102 -18.24 -7.63 -8.85
C ALA A 102 -18.89 -6.86 -10.01
N PRO A 103 -18.30 -6.91 -11.22
CA PRO A 103 -18.89 -6.26 -12.40
C PRO A 103 -20.37 -6.62 -12.53
N ARG A 104 -21.21 -5.63 -12.75
CA ARG A 104 -22.62 -5.84 -13.07
C ARG A 104 -22.71 -6.44 -14.47
N THR A 105 -22.57 -7.75 -14.60
CA THR A 105 -22.82 -8.43 -15.86
C THR A 105 -24.28 -8.19 -16.25
N LYS A 106 -24.47 -7.41 -17.30
CA LYS A 106 -25.77 -7.32 -18.00
C LYS A 106 -25.98 -8.64 -18.75
N THR A 107 -26.23 -9.72 -18.04
CA THR A 107 -26.75 -10.93 -18.69
C THR A 107 -28.21 -10.66 -19.06
N LYS A 108 -28.42 -10.32 -20.32
CA LYS A 108 -29.69 -10.51 -21.00
C LYS A 108 -29.86 -12.02 -21.19
N ASP A 109 -30.30 -12.72 -20.19
CA ASP A 109 -30.98 -14.00 -20.32
C ASP A 109 -31.36 -14.44 -18.91
N MET A 110 -32.58 -14.08 -18.53
CA MET A 110 -33.21 -14.49 -17.31
C MET A 110 -33.66 -15.95 -17.48
N ASP A 111 -32.89 -16.88 -17.01
CA ASP A 111 -33.42 -18.17 -16.60
C ASP A 111 -33.79 -18.06 -15.11
N GLU A 112 -35.11 -17.96 -14.84
CA GLU A 112 -35.71 -17.73 -13.52
C GLU A 112 -35.55 -18.91 -12.54
N GLY A 113 -34.76 -19.93 -12.88
CA GLY A 113 -34.67 -21.18 -12.12
C GLY A 113 -33.52 -21.38 -11.18
N ALA A 114 -32.46 -20.63 -11.31
CA ALA A 114 -31.26 -20.79 -10.46
C ALA A 114 -31.22 -19.75 -9.32
N LYS A 115 -31.92 -20.01 -8.23
CA LYS A 115 -31.63 -19.38 -6.94
C LYS A 115 -30.23 -19.74 -6.53
N ARG A 116 -29.22 -19.01 -7.04
CA ARG A 116 -27.87 -19.01 -6.43
C ARG A 116 -28.08 -18.58 -4.98
N LYS A 117 -27.83 -19.49 -4.04
CA LYS A 117 -27.71 -19.17 -2.63
C LYS A 117 -26.75 -17.99 -2.52
N ARG A 118 -27.29 -16.80 -2.29
CA ARG A 118 -26.53 -15.70 -1.70
C ARG A 118 -26.14 -16.20 -0.32
N ASN A 119 -24.91 -16.66 -0.19
CA ASN A 119 -24.33 -16.83 1.13
C ASN A 119 -24.33 -15.43 1.74
N SER A 120 -24.78 -15.34 2.98
CA SER A 120 -24.97 -14.11 3.75
C SER A 120 -23.69 -13.34 4.07
N ASP A 121 -22.54 -13.74 3.53
CA ASP A 121 -21.25 -13.05 3.60
C ASP A 121 -20.93 -12.48 2.22
N GLY A 122 -21.69 -11.46 1.81
CA GLY A 122 -21.60 -10.85 0.48
C GLY A 122 -20.44 -9.87 0.28
N GLU A 123 -19.53 -9.76 1.21
CA GLU A 123 -18.33 -8.96 1.08
C GLU A 123 -17.24 -9.79 0.39
N ARG A 124 -17.02 -9.51 -0.89
CA ARG A 124 -15.91 -10.11 -1.64
C ARG A 124 -14.65 -9.29 -1.42
N SER A 125 -13.95 -9.59 -0.36
CA SER A 125 -12.64 -9.02 -0.14
C SER A 125 -11.65 -9.48 -1.22
N ARG A 126 -10.93 -8.54 -1.81
CA ARG A 126 -10.00 -8.74 -2.93
C ARG A 126 -8.66 -8.10 -2.64
N LEU A 127 -7.60 -8.75 -3.07
CA LEU A 127 -6.28 -8.13 -3.15
C LEU A 127 -6.12 -7.52 -4.54
N VAL A 128 -5.91 -6.22 -4.61
CA VAL A 128 -5.60 -5.50 -5.84
C VAL A 128 -4.10 -5.26 -5.86
N VAL A 129 -3.47 -5.51 -7.00
CA VAL A 129 -2.01 -5.46 -7.17
C VAL A 129 -1.69 -4.64 -8.40
N THR A 130 -0.72 -3.75 -8.31
CA THR A 130 -0.15 -3.01 -9.43
C THR A 130 1.26 -3.50 -9.72
N SER A 131 1.67 -3.42 -10.98
CA SER A 131 2.97 -3.89 -11.45
C SER A 131 3.62 -2.89 -12.42
N GLY A 132 4.95 -2.92 -12.47
CA GLY A 132 5.75 -2.22 -13.48
C GLY A 132 5.51 -2.72 -14.90
N ASP A 133 4.86 -3.87 -15.08
CA ASP A 133 4.46 -4.37 -16.40
C ASP A 133 3.27 -3.62 -17.02
N GLY A 134 2.79 -2.54 -16.39
CA GLY A 134 1.67 -1.73 -16.87
C GLY A 134 0.29 -2.36 -16.59
N THR A 135 0.21 -3.46 -15.84
CA THR A 135 -1.07 -4.11 -15.56
C THR A 135 -1.46 -4.02 -14.09
N LEU A 136 -2.77 -4.06 -13.86
CA LEU A 136 -3.39 -4.19 -12.56
C LEU A 136 -4.05 -5.56 -12.47
N SER A 137 -3.92 -6.25 -11.34
CA SER A 137 -4.63 -7.50 -11.11
C SER A 137 -5.51 -7.44 -9.87
N VAL A 138 -6.62 -8.19 -9.93
CA VAL A 138 -7.55 -8.40 -8.83
C VAL A 138 -7.57 -9.87 -8.48
N ILE A 139 -7.14 -10.19 -7.26
CA ILE A 139 -6.99 -11.55 -6.76
C ILE A 139 -8.08 -11.86 -5.73
N ASP A 140 -8.91 -12.86 -6.03
CA ASP A 140 -9.77 -13.50 -5.05
C ASP A 140 -8.97 -14.54 -4.27
N VAL A 141 -8.55 -14.20 -3.08
CA VAL A 141 -7.69 -15.08 -2.26
C VAL A 141 -8.37 -16.40 -1.89
N HIS A 142 -9.69 -16.50 -1.97
CA HIS A 142 -10.46 -17.72 -1.74
C HIS A 142 -10.72 -18.49 -3.04
N GLY A 143 -10.53 -17.88 -4.20
CA GLY A 143 -10.73 -18.48 -5.53
C GLY A 143 -9.57 -19.35 -6.01
N GLY A 144 -8.47 -19.41 -5.28
CA GLY A 144 -7.23 -20.08 -5.69
C GLY A 144 -6.65 -19.48 -6.97
N LYS A 145 -5.93 -20.28 -7.76
CA LYS A 145 -5.28 -19.79 -9.01
C LYS A 145 -6.27 -19.28 -10.07
N LYS A 146 -7.53 -19.67 -10.00
CA LYS A 146 -8.59 -19.22 -10.94
C LYS A 146 -9.24 -17.89 -10.53
N GLY A 147 -8.93 -17.39 -9.36
CA GLY A 147 -9.48 -16.14 -8.82
C GLY A 147 -8.66 -14.89 -9.19
N VAL A 148 -7.93 -14.90 -10.30
CA VAL A 148 -7.14 -13.75 -10.76
C VAL A 148 -7.77 -13.18 -12.03
N GLU A 149 -8.04 -11.89 -12.00
CA GLU A 149 -8.43 -11.07 -13.16
C GLU A 149 -7.30 -10.05 -13.38
N VAL A 150 -6.79 -9.94 -14.61
CA VAL A 150 -5.70 -9.02 -14.98
C VAL A 150 -6.26 -8.01 -15.97
N SER A 151 -5.91 -6.74 -15.80
CA SER A 151 -6.29 -5.66 -16.71
C SER A 151 -5.60 -5.77 -18.07
N GLU A 152 -6.04 -4.98 -19.03
CA GLU A 152 -5.24 -4.68 -20.22
C GLU A 152 -3.97 -3.91 -19.80
N ASP A 153 -2.93 -4.00 -20.63
CA ASP A 153 -1.71 -3.22 -20.48
C ASP A 153 -2.04 -1.72 -20.69
N GLN A 154 -1.66 -0.89 -19.71
CA GLN A 154 -1.96 0.55 -19.70
C GLN A 154 -0.89 1.39 -20.44
N GLU A 155 0.08 0.73 -21.10
CA GLU A 155 1.20 1.36 -21.80
C GLU A 155 2.05 2.30 -20.90
N ASP A 156 1.93 2.15 -19.57
CA ASP A 156 2.63 2.95 -18.56
C ASP A 156 2.78 2.12 -17.27
N GLU A 157 3.89 2.23 -16.58
CA GLU A 157 4.10 1.52 -15.31
C GLU A 157 3.11 2.01 -14.25
N LEU A 158 2.43 1.07 -13.59
CA LEU A 158 1.52 1.37 -12.47
C LEU A 158 2.31 1.28 -11.16
N LEU A 159 2.46 2.39 -10.44
CA LEU A 159 3.41 2.50 -9.33
C LEU A 159 2.78 2.51 -7.93
N SER A 160 1.63 3.12 -7.78
CA SER A 160 0.95 3.29 -6.48
C SER A 160 -0.55 3.18 -6.62
N ILE A 161 -1.25 2.75 -5.56
CA ILE A 161 -2.71 2.60 -5.58
C ILE A 161 -3.33 3.06 -4.27
N ALA A 162 -4.47 3.75 -4.36
CA ALA A 162 -5.26 4.14 -3.21
C ALA A 162 -6.77 3.97 -3.46
N PRO A 163 -7.56 3.60 -2.42
CA PRO A 163 -9.00 3.57 -2.50
C PRO A 163 -9.57 4.99 -2.35
N ILE A 164 -10.67 5.26 -3.04
CA ILE A 164 -11.47 6.48 -2.92
C ILE A 164 -12.96 6.13 -2.94
N LYS A 165 -13.83 7.07 -2.57
CA LYS A 165 -15.28 6.83 -2.52
C LYS A 165 -15.64 5.62 -1.65
N ASP A 166 -15.05 5.51 -0.45
CA ASP A 166 -15.19 4.37 0.46
C ASP A 166 -14.86 3.03 -0.21
N GLY A 167 -13.78 2.98 -0.98
CA GLY A 167 -13.36 1.79 -1.71
C GLY A 167 -14.18 1.45 -2.97
N LYS A 168 -15.19 2.25 -3.33
CA LYS A 168 -15.99 2.03 -4.55
C LYS A 168 -15.25 2.38 -5.83
N LYS A 169 -14.18 3.15 -5.72
CA LYS A 169 -13.27 3.46 -6.82
C LYS A 169 -11.83 3.35 -6.35
N LEU A 170 -10.93 3.13 -7.29
CA LEU A 170 -9.50 3.12 -7.05
C LEU A 170 -8.85 4.20 -7.90
N VAL A 171 -7.76 4.74 -7.40
CA VAL A 171 -6.88 5.63 -8.15
C VAL A 171 -5.49 5.00 -8.16
N VAL A 172 -4.86 5.03 -9.32
CA VAL A 172 -3.53 4.46 -9.54
C VAL A 172 -2.61 5.55 -10.10
N GLY A 173 -1.48 5.72 -9.46
CA GLY A 173 -0.40 6.61 -9.90
C GLY A 173 0.54 5.89 -10.87
N THR A 174 1.00 6.60 -11.90
CA THR A 174 1.81 6.02 -12.96
C THR A 174 3.18 6.68 -13.08
N GLN A 175 4.07 6.03 -13.85
CA GLN A 175 5.42 6.51 -14.15
C GLN A 175 5.40 7.85 -14.91
N LEU A 176 4.44 8.04 -15.79
CA LEU A 176 4.28 9.28 -16.55
C LEU A 176 3.58 10.41 -15.78
N GLY A 177 3.30 10.22 -14.49
CA GLY A 177 2.68 11.26 -13.67
C GLY A 177 1.17 11.43 -13.91
N ILE A 178 0.51 10.37 -14.32
CA ILE A 178 -0.92 10.33 -14.55
C ILE A 178 -1.58 9.60 -13.37
N LEU A 179 -2.72 10.12 -12.89
CA LEU A 179 -3.61 9.40 -12.01
C LEU A 179 -4.71 8.74 -12.86
N SER A 180 -4.72 7.42 -12.95
CA SER A 180 -5.77 6.66 -13.61
C SER A 180 -6.84 6.24 -12.60
N LEU A 181 -8.10 6.44 -12.97
CA LEU A 181 -9.27 6.14 -12.13
C LEU A 181 -9.91 4.83 -12.57
N TRP A 182 -10.16 3.96 -11.62
CA TRP A 182 -10.71 2.63 -11.84
C TRP A 182 -12.04 2.47 -11.13
N ALA A 183 -12.99 1.80 -11.78
CA ALA A 183 -14.34 1.58 -11.26
C ALA A 183 -14.63 0.08 -11.20
N PRO A 184 -14.46 -0.58 -10.05
CA PRO A 184 -14.65 -2.03 -9.89
C PRO A 184 -16.03 -2.53 -10.34
N ASP A 185 -17.07 -1.72 -10.17
CA ASP A 185 -18.44 -2.03 -10.61
C ASP A 185 -18.61 -2.10 -12.14
N ARG A 186 -17.64 -1.55 -12.89
CA ARG A 186 -17.58 -1.61 -14.37
C ARG A 186 -16.64 -2.70 -14.88
N GLY A 187 -15.92 -3.36 -13.98
CA GLY A 187 -14.83 -4.28 -14.27
C GLY A 187 -13.47 -3.59 -14.14
N MET A 188 -12.43 -4.40 -13.94
CA MET A 188 -11.06 -3.92 -13.77
C MET A 188 -10.20 -4.20 -15.01
N LEU A 189 -10.82 -4.21 -16.19
CA LEU A 189 -10.12 -4.47 -17.44
C LEU A 189 -9.32 -3.24 -17.91
N ASP A 190 -9.91 -2.04 -17.71
CA ASP A 190 -9.31 -0.78 -18.11
C ASP A 190 -9.74 0.35 -17.16
N HIS A 191 -8.97 1.43 -17.12
CA HIS A 191 -9.33 2.63 -16.37
C HIS A 191 -10.57 3.31 -16.97
N VAL A 192 -11.29 4.08 -16.15
CA VAL A 192 -12.51 4.80 -16.57
C VAL A 192 -12.27 6.26 -16.82
N ASP A 193 -11.17 6.82 -16.29
CA ASP A 193 -10.80 8.22 -16.44
C ASP A 193 -9.31 8.40 -16.13
N ARG A 194 -8.72 9.52 -16.57
CA ARG A 194 -7.31 9.85 -16.36
C ARG A 194 -7.16 11.32 -15.97
N PHE A 195 -6.33 11.57 -14.99
CA PHE A 195 -5.93 12.91 -14.54
C PHE A 195 -4.42 13.09 -14.71
N PRO A 196 -3.97 13.67 -15.84
CA PRO A 196 -2.57 14.06 -16.02
C PRO A 196 -2.29 15.34 -15.23
N GLY A 197 -1.05 15.56 -14.82
CA GLY A 197 -0.65 16.84 -14.23
C GLY A 197 0.50 16.79 -13.25
N HIS A 198 0.98 15.62 -12.87
CA HIS A 198 2.26 15.55 -12.17
C HIS A 198 3.40 15.66 -13.17
N PRO A 199 4.47 16.42 -12.84
CA PRO A 199 5.61 16.58 -13.75
C PRO A 199 6.51 15.35 -13.80
N SER A 200 6.34 14.42 -12.87
CA SER A 200 7.12 13.20 -12.70
C SER A 200 6.24 12.07 -12.20
N SER A 201 6.80 10.86 -12.06
CA SER A 201 6.10 9.66 -11.58
C SER A 201 5.40 9.88 -10.24
N VAL A 202 4.31 9.13 -10.00
CA VAL A 202 3.56 9.11 -8.73
C VAL A 202 3.84 7.80 -8.02
N ASP A 203 4.87 7.81 -7.18
CA ASP A 203 5.46 6.61 -6.59
C ASP A 203 4.77 6.20 -5.27
N ALA A 204 4.12 7.15 -4.61
CA ALA A 204 3.41 6.93 -3.36
C ALA A 204 2.06 7.64 -3.34
N MET A 205 1.06 6.99 -2.74
CA MET A 205 -0.28 7.56 -2.63
C MET A 205 -0.92 7.17 -1.30
N CYS A 206 -1.72 8.10 -0.75
CA CYS A 206 -2.50 7.87 0.46
C CYS A 206 -3.85 8.60 0.36
N THR A 207 -4.93 7.93 0.69
CA THR A 207 -6.26 8.54 0.77
C THR A 207 -6.31 9.56 1.90
N LEU A 208 -6.80 10.75 1.63
CA LEU A 208 -7.01 11.81 2.63
C LEU A 208 -8.47 11.87 3.07
N ASP A 209 -9.39 11.85 2.13
CA ASP A 209 -10.82 11.79 2.34
C ASP A 209 -11.53 11.05 1.19
N HIS A 210 -12.85 11.13 1.15
CA HIS A 210 -13.71 10.47 0.16
C HIS A 210 -13.32 10.74 -1.31
N ASP A 211 -12.80 11.93 -1.64
CA ASP A 211 -12.49 12.39 -3.00
C ASP A 211 -11.06 12.92 -3.17
N THR A 212 -10.27 12.92 -2.10
CA THR A 212 -8.97 13.57 -2.06
C THR A 212 -7.87 12.58 -1.70
N VAL A 213 -6.74 12.66 -2.40
CA VAL A 213 -5.57 11.85 -2.15
C VAL A 213 -4.33 12.71 -1.95
N LEU A 214 -3.40 12.21 -1.16
CA LEU A 214 -2.02 12.66 -1.13
C LEU A 214 -1.24 11.88 -2.17
N THR A 215 -0.42 12.55 -2.95
CA THR A 215 0.48 11.94 -3.93
C THR A 215 1.91 12.34 -3.63
N GLY A 216 2.81 11.36 -3.55
CA GLY A 216 4.25 11.55 -3.48
C GLY A 216 4.87 11.24 -4.83
N SER A 217 5.67 12.16 -5.34
CA SER A 217 6.22 12.10 -6.69
C SER A 217 7.74 12.06 -6.65
N SER A 218 8.34 11.59 -7.73
CA SER A 218 9.80 11.56 -7.87
C SER A 218 10.44 12.96 -8.00
N ASP A 219 9.63 14.01 -8.14
CA ASP A 219 10.11 15.40 -8.00
C ASP A 219 10.28 15.88 -6.55
N GLY A 220 9.95 15.02 -5.58
CA GLY A 220 10.10 15.26 -4.15
C GLY A 220 8.95 16.01 -3.49
N LEU A 221 7.85 16.29 -4.18
CA LEU A 221 6.72 17.03 -3.63
C LEU A 221 5.56 16.09 -3.23
N ILE A 222 4.95 16.41 -2.07
CA ILE A 222 3.68 15.82 -1.66
C ILE A 222 2.57 16.79 -2.02
N ARG A 223 1.67 16.34 -2.89
CA ARG A 223 0.54 17.12 -3.37
C ARG A 223 -0.77 16.62 -2.81
N VAL A 224 -1.69 17.54 -2.59
CA VAL A 224 -3.10 17.25 -2.26
C VAL A 224 -3.91 17.38 -3.54
N ILE A 225 -4.50 16.29 -3.97
CA ILE A 225 -5.26 16.20 -5.22
C ILE A 225 -6.70 15.84 -4.91
N GLN A 226 -7.63 16.70 -5.29
CA GLN A 226 -9.05 16.40 -5.34
C GLN A 226 -9.39 15.77 -6.69
N LEU A 227 -10.15 14.67 -6.68
CA LEU A 227 -10.44 13.89 -7.89
C LEU A 227 -11.82 14.17 -8.49
N PHE A 228 -12.71 14.82 -7.74
CA PHE A 228 -14.06 15.15 -8.20
C PHE A 228 -14.50 16.53 -7.65
N PRO A 229 -14.27 17.62 -8.45
CA PRO A 229 -13.61 17.70 -9.77
C PRO A 229 -12.09 17.58 -9.65
N HIS A 230 -11.44 17.26 -10.76
CA HIS A 230 -9.98 17.17 -10.82
C HIS A 230 -9.32 18.51 -10.50
N LYS A 231 -8.64 18.60 -9.36
CA LYS A 231 -8.05 19.85 -8.89
C LYS A 231 -6.81 19.58 -8.02
N LEU A 232 -5.71 20.27 -8.31
CA LEU A 232 -4.61 20.41 -7.38
C LEU A 232 -5.00 21.39 -6.29
N LEU A 233 -5.10 20.95 -5.03
CA LEU A 233 -5.42 21.81 -3.90
C LEU A 233 -4.18 22.50 -3.34
N GLY A 234 -3.02 21.83 -3.36
CA GLY A 234 -1.77 22.41 -2.87
C GLY A 234 -0.64 21.41 -2.73
N VAL A 235 0.45 21.89 -2.14
CA VAL A 235 1.64 21.11 -1.78
C VAL A 235 1.79 21.18 -0.27
N VAL A 236 1.93 20.02 0.37
CA VAL A 236 1.98 19.90 1.84
C VAL A 236 3.32 19.35 2.35
N GLY A 237 4.19 18.92 1.47
CA GLY A 237 5.51 18.42 1.82
C GLY A 237 6.49 18.51 0.66
N ASP A 238 7.78 18.63 1.01
CA ASP A 238 8.89 18.71 0.06
C ASP A 238 10.09 17.92 0.63
N HIS A 239 10.57 16.94 -0.13
CA HIS A 239 11.77 16.14 0.16
C HIS A 239 13.02 16.68 -0.56
N ASN A 240 13.07 17.99 -0.84
CA ASN A 240 14.21 18.66 -1.47
C ASN A 240 14.58 18.07 -2.84
N GLY A 241 13.58 17.75 -3.65
CA GLY A 241 13.76 17.16 -4.97
C GLY A 241 14.15 15.67 -4.95
N MET A 242 14.12 15.00 -3.79
CA MET A 242 14.38 13.55 -3.69
C MET A 242 13.07 12.77 -3.85
N PRO A 243 13.03 11.72 -4.69
CA PRO A 243 11.84 10.89 -4.88
C PRO A 243 11.22 10.41 -3.58
N ILE A 244 9.88 10.44 -3.51
CA ILE A 244 9.11 10.00 -2.36
C ILE A 244 8.60 8.59 -2.61
N GLU A 245 9.06 7.63 -1.83
CA GLU A 245 8.79 6.20 -2.01
C GLU A 245 7.56 5.70 -1.23
N CYS A 246 7.23 6.37 -0.13
CA CYS A 246 6.12 5.94 0.70
C CYS A 246 5.51 7.11 1.47
N ILE A 247 4.18 7.12 1.54
CA ILE A 247 3.38 8.02 2.37
C ILE A 247 2.41 7.18 3.17
N VAL A 248 2.35 7.43 4.48
CA VAL A 248 1.37 6.81 5.37
C VAL A 248 0.72 7.88 6.24
N ARG A 249 -0.53 7.69 6.58
CA ARG A 249 -1.32 8.65 7.36
C ARG A 249 -1.97 7.96 8.58
N LYS A 250 -2.04 8.71 9.67
CA LYS A 250 -2.91 8.37 10.80
C LYS A 250 -3.56 9.66 11.31
N GLY A 251 -4.87 9.79 11.17
CA GLY A 251 -5.58 11.04 11.44
C GLY A 251 -5.00 12.20 10.62
N ALA A 252 -4.67 13.32 11.26
CA ALA A 252 -4.04 14.47 10.61
C ALA A 252 -2.52 14.35 10.42
N LEU A 253 -1.88 13.31 10.96
CA LEU A 253 -0.43 13.14 10.88
C LEU A 253 -0.07 12.29 9.65
N VAL A 254 0.81 12.81 8.81
CA VAL A 254 1.39 12.14 7.65
C VAL A 254 2.86 11.90 7.88
N ALA A 255 3.31 10.68 7.65
CA ALA A 255 4.72 10.34 7.59
C ALA A 255 5.10 10.01 6.14
N SER A 256 6.22 10.55 5.68
CA SER A 256 6.73 10.31 4.34
C SER A 256 8.22 10.01 4.35
N ILE A 257 8.62 9.07 3.51
CA ILE A 257 10.01 8.68 3.29
C ILE A 257 10.31 8.62 1.79
N GLY A 258 11.55 8.80 1.44
CA GLY A 258 12.02 8.75 0.06
C GLY A 258 13.49 8.37 -0.01
N HIS A 259 14.16 8.80 -1.08
CA HIS A 259 15.59 8.52 -1.30
C HIS A 259 16.51 9.30 -0.33
N GLY A 260 15.99 10.28 0.40
CA GLY A 260 16.72 10.92 1.49
C GLY A 260 16.85 10.00 2.71
N ASN A 261 17.71 10.39 3.65
CA ASN A 261 17.89 9.66 4.91
C ASN A 261 16.94 10.16 6.02
N GLU A 262 15.83 10.77 5.63
CA GLU A 262 14.88 11.43 6.53
C GLU A 262 13.51 10.78 6.44
N CYS A 263 12.84 10.67 7.59
CA CYS A 263 11.41 10.49 7.67
C CYS A 263 10.80 11.84 8.02
N LYS A 264 9.98 12.41 7.13
CA LYS A 264 9.31 13.69 7.38
C LYS A 264 7.92 13.46 7.94
N LEU A 265 7.59 14.23 8.97
CA LEU A 265 6.27 14.24 9.60
C LEU A 265 5.60 15.57 9.28
N THR A 266 4.41 15.49 8.69
CA THR A 266 3.60 16.66 8.31
C THR A 266 2.26 16.58 9.02
N ASN A 267 1.88 17.66 9.71
CA ASN A 267 0.56 17.78 10.35
C ASN A 267 -0.39 18.49 9.38
N LEU A 268 -1.46 17.82 8.99
CA LEU A 268 -2.50 18.34 8.10
C LEU A 268 -3.70 18.96 8.84
N ALA A 269 -3.71 19.00 10.19
CA ALA A 269 -4.80 19.58 10.95
C ALA A 269 -5.21 20.99 10.46
N PRO A 270 -4.28 21.90 10.07
CA PRO A 270 -4.67 23.20 9.55
C PRO A 270 -5.51 23.15 8.27
N LEU A 271 -5.36 22.13 7.44
CA LEU A 271 -6.16 21.98 6.21
C LEU A 271 -7.62 21.62 6.49
N PHE A 272 -7.86 20.87 7.58
CA PHE A 272 -9.22 20.50 7.99
C PHE A 272 -9.97 21.67 8.65
N GLU A 273 -9.24 22.58 9.33
CA GLU A 273 -9.81 23.77 9.98
C GLU A 273 -10.27 24.83 8.97
N GLU A 274 -9.65 24.90 7.80
CA GLU A 274 -10.02 25.87 6.74
C GLU A 274 -11.25 25.43 5.92
N GLY A 275 -11.82 24.24 6.18
CA GLY A 275 -13.08 23.78 5.59
C GLY A 275 -12.99 23.23 4.17
N ASP A 276 -11.80 23.05 3.64
CA ASP A 276 -11.59 22.49 2.28
C ASP A 276 -11.58 20.95 2.24
N ILE A 277 -11.45 20.29 3.41
CA ILE A 277 -11.34 18.83 3.54
C ILE A 277 -12.04 18.39 4.83
N GLU A 278 -13.01 17.49 4.74
CA GLU A 278 -13.61 16.86 5.91
C GLU A 278 -12.75 15.69 6.40
N PRO A 279 -12.42 15.58 7.71
CA PRO A 279 -11.72 14.39 8.22
C PRO A 279 -12.65 13.18 8.16
N ASP A 280 -12.12 12.02 7.74
CA ASP A 280 -12.86 10.76 7.84
C ASP A 280 -13.22 10.47 9.30
N ASP A 281 -14.51 10.30 9.60
CA ASP A 281 -15.06 10.07 10.96
C ASP A 281 -14.68 8.71 11.58
N ASP A 282 -13.88 7.90 10.90
CA ASP A 282 -13.56 6.51 11.31
C ASP A 282 -12.41 6.40 12.34
N ASP A 283 -11.73 7.54 12.66
CA ASP A 283 -10.59 7.59 13.60
C ASP A 283 -10.94 8.16 14.98
N THR A 284 -12.20 8.13 15.42
CA THR A 284 -12.58 8.58 16.77
C THR A 284 -12.21 7.56 17.85
N ASP A 285 -10.94 7.45 18.15
CA ASP A 285 -10.45 6.86 19.40
C ASP A 285 -10.26 8.01 20.42
N PRO A 286 -11.08 8.09 21.49
CA PRO A 286 -11.08 9.23 22.42
C PRO A 286 -9.80 9.39 23.26
N GLU A 287 -8.92 8.39 23.28
CA GLU A 287 -7.66 8.45 24.06
C GLU A 287 -6.53 9.24 23.38
N VAL A 288 -6.63 9.56 22.09
CA VAL A 288 -5.58 10.28 21.36
C VAL A 288 -5.67 11.81 21.50
N MET A 289 -6.85 12.34 21.87
CA MET A 289 -7.06 13.79 22.00
C MET A 289 -6.37 14.45 23.20
N LEU A 290 -5.94 13.68 24.20
CA LEU A 290 -5.32 14.24 25.42
C LEU A 290 -3.80 14.42 25.34
N ALA A 291 -3.15 13.99 24.26
CA ALA A 291 -1.69 14.08 24.10
C ALA A 291 -1.20 15.28 23.26
N SER A 292 -2.11 16.07 22.66
CA SER A 292 -1.74 17.12 21.70
C SER A 292 -1.51 18.52 22.27
N GLU A 293 -1.79 18.77 23.56
CA GLU A 293 -1.67 20.12 24.12
C GLU A 293 -0.28 20.53 24.65
N ASN A 294 0.74 19.64 24.58
CA ASN A 294 2.08 19.97 25.10
C ASN A 294 3.24 19.49 24.22
N ALA A 295 3.13 19.45 22.91
CA ALA A 295 4.24 19.08 22.03
C ALA A 295 4.89 20.33 21.44
N GLU A 296 5.99 20.78 22.06
CA GLU A 296 6.96 21.64 21.39
C GLU A 296 7.56 20.88 20.17
N PRO A 297 7.98 21.56 19.10
CA PRO A 297 8.48 20.91 17.89
C PRO A 297 9.81 20.20 18.20
N ILE A 298 9.79 18.89 18.33
CA ILE A 298 10.98 18.08 18.50
C ILE A 298 11.58 17.84 17.11
N SER A 299 12.50 18.73 16.71
CA SER A 299 13.48 18.42 15.67
C SER A 299 14.56 17.52 16.29
N ARG A 300 14.43 16.21 16.19
CA ARG A 300 15.52 15.26 16.43
C ARG A 300 15.87 14.57 15.13
N SER A 301 16.96 15.05 14.51
CA SER A 301 17.74 14.26 13.56
C SER A 301 18.36 13.08 14.32
N VAL A 302 18.04 11.86 13.91
CA VAL A 302 18.77 10.67 14.36
C VAL A 302 19.91 10.50 13.37
N ASP A 303 21.07 11.08 13.68
CA ASP A 303 22.32 10.80 12.97
C ASP A 303 22.75 9.36 13.26
N ALA A 304 22.67 8.51 12.26
CA ALA A 304 23.28 7.20 12.27
C ALA A 304 24.73 7.32 11.78
N SER A 305 25.59 7.91 12.60
CA SER A 305 27.04 7.84 12.43
C SER A 305 27.66 7.52 13.78
N ASP A 306 28.15 6.31 13.91
CA ASP A 306 29.41 5.90 14.48
C ASP A 306 29.41 4.45 14.93
N ASN A 307 30.07 3.63 14.18
CA ASN A 307 30.94 2.61 14.75
C ASN A 307 31.86 2.02 13.66
N SER A 308 32.94 2.73 13.39
CA SER A 308 34.14 2.14 12.79
C SER A 308 35.35 2.75 13.50
N SER A 309 35.97 1.98 14.36
CA SER A 309 37.40 1.95 14.62
C SER A 309 37.66 1.42 16.03
N ASN A 310 38.12 0.20 16.12
CA ASN A 310 39.15 -0.21 17.09
C ASN A 310 39.84 -1.45 16.51
N GLU A 311 40.81 -1.21 15.64
CA GLU A 311 41.96 -2.11 15.50
C GLU A 311 42.88 -1.81 16.66
N ALA A 312 43.03 -2.75 17.55
CA ALA A 312 44.08 -2.77 18.55
C ALA A 312 45.19 -3.71 18.05
N GLU A 313 46.28 -3.14 17.61
CA GLU A 313 47.57 -3.82 17.60
C GLU A 313 47.96 -4.19 19.06
N ALA A 314 48.49 -5.35 19.21
CA ALA A 314 49.26 -5.75 20.37
C ALA A 314 50.26 -6.85 19.97
N PRO A 315 51.39 -6.98 20.68
CA PRO A 315 52.76 -7.11 20.21
C PRO A 315 53.14 -8.55 19.77
#